data_bd2b03bcc38539e2fa52630eaabb1d88
#
_entry.id   bd2b03bcc38539e2fa52630eaabb1d88
#
_cell.length_a   1.000
_cell.length_b   1.000
_cell.length_c   1.000
_cell.angle_alpha   90.00
_cell.angle_beta   90.00
_cell.angle_gamma   90.00
#
_symmetry.space_group_name_H-M   'P 1'
#
loop_
_entity.id
_entity.type
_entity.pdbx_description
1 polymer ?
#
loop_
_entity_poly.entity_id
_entity_poly.type
_entity_poly.pdbx_seq_one_letter_code
_entity_poly.pdbx_strand_id
1 'polypeptide(L)'
;MTIDAILLIMMGVMFAAAIYLLLDRTLTRIMFGLMMFTNAANLLIIIMAGPAGLPPIFRDDIAADEYLDPLPQALTLTSIVISFAVTAFILALIYRSWVLARRDEVQVDIEDIQVAEQPTYDAEDDALIADEASEFLEDHEDPNIYYEYTTETNPNVDSAEPKEGDRW
;
A
#
# COMPACT_ATOMS: atom_id res chain seq x y z
N MET A 1 21.61 -25.91 -20.95
CA MET A 1 20.14 -25.82 -21.25
C MET A 1 19.25 -26.41 -20.17
N THR A 2 19.60 -27.48 -19.49
CA THR A 2 18.75 -28.10 -18.44
C THR A 2 18.65 -27.26 -17.14
N ILE A 3 19.70 -26.52 -16.77
CA ILE A 3 19.70 -25.68 -15.57
C ILE A 3 18.76 -24.50 -15.73
N ASP A 4 18.75 -23.88 -16.90
CA ASP A 4 17.86 -22.74 -17.19
C ASP A 4 16.37 -23.14 -17.17
N ALA A 5 16.04 -24.35 -17.67
CA ALA A 5 14.67 -24.84 -17.65
C ALA A 5 14.18 -25.11 -16.22
N ILE A 6 15.02 -25.65 -15.35
CA ILE A 6 14.70 -25.91 -13.95
C ILE A 6 14.47 -24.58 -13.21
N LEU A 7 15.33 -23.59 -13.42
CA LEU A 7 15.19 -22.26 -12.85
C LEU A 7 13.91 -21.56 -13.32
N LEU A 8 13.57 -21.70 -14.61
CA LEU A 8 12.36 -21.16 -15.18
C LEU A 8 11.09 -21.78 -14.58
N ILE A 9 11.07 -23.11 -14.40
CA ILE A 9 9.97 -23.82 -13.74
C ILE A 9 9.85 -23.38 -12.29
N MET A 10 10.97 -23.30 -11.55
CA MET A 10 10.99 -22.86 -10.17
C MET A 10 10.47 -21.45 -10.03
N MET A 11 10.88 -20.53 -10.89
CA MET A 11 10.39 -19.16 -10.96
C MET A 11 8.87 -19.13 -11.20
N GLY A 12 8.36 -19.92 -12.18
CA GLY A 12 6.94 -19.99 -12.46
C GLY A 12 6.11 -20.49 -11.28
N VAL A 13 6.59 -21.53 -10.59
CA VAL A 13 5.94 -22.04 -9.37
C VAL A 13 5.95 -21.01 -8.26
N MET A 14 7.04 -20.26 -8.07
CA MET A 14 7.13 -19.20 -7.09
C MET A 14 6.16 -18.05 -7.40
N PHE A 15 6.03 -17.63 -8.66
CA PHE A 15 5.05 -16.62 -9.07
C PHE A 15 3.62 -17.10 -8.83
N ALA A 16 3.30 -18.33 -9.19
CA ALA A 16 1.95 -18.88 -8.99
C ALA A 16 1.58 -18.93 -7.49
N ALA A 17 2.50 -19.40 -6.66
CA ALA A 17 2.31 -19.42 -5.20
C ALA A 17 2.22 -18.01 -4.61
N ALA A 18 3.03 -17.07 -5.10
CA ALA A 18 2.99 -15.67 -4.68
C ALA A 18 1.64 -15.03 -4.98
N ILE A 19 1.11 -15.20 -6.21
CA ILE A 19 -0.20 -14.68 -6.59
C ILE A 19 -1.30 -15.30 -5.73
N TYR A 20 -1.25 -16.60 -5.50
CA TYR A 20 -2.21 -17.28 -4.64
C TYR A 20 -2.23 -16.69 -3.23
N LEU A 21 -1.07 -16.42 -2.64
CA LEU A 21 -0.97 -15.83 -1.31
C LEU A 21 -1.38 -14.35 -1.28
N LEU A 22 -1.12 -13.59 -2.37
CA LEU A 22 -1.50 -12.17 -2.46
C LEU A 22 -3.00 -11.96 -2.57
N LEU A 23 -3.74 -12.93 -3.11
CA LEU A 23 -5.20 -12.89 -3.21
C LEU A 23 -5.91 -13.24 -1.91
N ASP A 24 -5.18 -13.60 -0.87
CA ASP A 24 -5.74 -13.89 0.44
C ASP A 24 -6.04 -12.58 1.22
N ARG A 25 -6.92 -12.67 2.19
CA ARG A 25 -7.35 -11.52 3.02
C ARG A 25 -6.53 -11.38 4.31
N THR A 26 -5.60 -12.28 4.59
CA THR A 26 -4.77 -12.22 5.77
C THR A 26 -3.47 -11.47 5.48
N LEU A 27 -3.17 -10.46 6.30
CA LEU A 27 -1.97 -9.63 6.14
C LEU A 27 -0.68 -10.46 6.15
N THR A 28 -0.62 -11.49 6.99
CA THR A 28 0.53 -12.41 7.05
C THR A 28 0.72 -13.15 5.73
N ARG A 29 -0.35 -13.65 5.10
CA ARG A 29 -0.25 -14.34 3.79
C ARG A 29 0.12 -13.38 2.68
N ILE A 30 -0.45 -12.16 2.68
CA ILE A 30 -0.08 -11.11 1.74
C ILE A 30 1.42 -10.79 1.86
N MET A 31 1.96 -10.67 3.08
CA MET A 31 3.38 -10.45 3.31
C MET A 31 4.24 -11.58 2.70
N PHE A 32 3.89 -12.85 2.97
CA PHE A 32 4.60 -13.99 2.38
C PHE A 32 4.48 -14.03 0.86
N GLY A 33 3.29 -13.69 0.32
CA GLY A 33 3.07 -13.57 -1.11
C GLY A 33 3.98 -12.53 -1.75
N LEU A 34 4.09 -11.35 -1.16
CA LEU A 34 4.97 -10.29 -1.64
C LEU A 34 6.45 -10.69 -1.59
N MET A 35 6.86 -11.35 -0.49
CA MET A 35 8.22 -11.88 -0.37
C MET A 35 8.53 -12.92 -1.47
N MET A 36 7.62 -13.84 -1.74
CA MET A 36 7.80 -14.83 -2.80
C MET A 36 7.78 -14.18 -4.19
N PHE A 37 6.92 -13.19 -4.41
CA PHE A 37 6.84 -12.45 -5.66
C PHE A 37 8.15 -11.74 -6.00
N THR A 38 8.72 -11.01 -5.04
CA THR A 38 10.00 -10.31 -5.23
C THR A 38 11.17 -11.28 -5.45
N ASN A 39 11.20 -12.42 -4.75
CA ASN A 39 12.22 -13.44 -4.98
C ASN A 39 12.09 -14.08 -6.36
N ALA A 40 10.87 -14.35 -6.83
CA ALA A 40 10.63 -14.85 -8.18
C ALA A 40 11.06 -13.83 -9.26
N ALA A 41 10.82 -12.53 -9.04
CA ALA A 41 11.27 -11.46 -9.91
C ALA A 41 12.81 -11.36 -9.94
N ASN A 42 13.47 -11.51 -8.78
CA ASN A 42 14.93 -11.56 -8.71
C ASN A 42 15.51 -12.73 -9.49
N LEU A 43 14.86 -13.91 -9.40
CA LEU A 43 15.25 -15.08 -10.18
C LEU A 43 15.10 -14.83 -11.70
N LEU A 44 14.05 -14.13 -12.11
CA LEU A 44 13.87 -13.71 -13.50
C LEU A 44 15.01 -12.79 -13.97
N ILE A 45 15.39 -11.79 -13.16
CA ILE A 45 16.51 -10.89 -13.50
C ILE A 45 17.81 -11.67 -13.70
N ILE A 46 18.09 -12.66 -12.81
CA ILE A 46 19.28 -13.50 -12.92
C ILE A 46 19.22 -14.40 -14.18
N ILE A 47 18.08 -14.96 -14.51
CA ILE A 47 17.91 -15.77 -15.72
C ILE A 47 18.15 -14.92 -16.98
N MET A 48 17.69 -13.67 -16.98
CA MET A 48 17.89 -12.72 -18.09
C MET A 48 19.32 -12.23 -18.22
N ALA A 49 20.17 -12.38 -17.19
CA ALA A 49 21.57 -11.98 -17.24
C ALA A 49 22.41 -12.78 -18.26
N GLY A 50 21.88 -13.88 -18.78
CA GLY A 50 22.55 -14.68 -19.78
C GLY A 50 23.44 -15.79 -19.20
N PRO A 51 24.35 -16.36 -20.02
CA PRO A 51 25.22 -17.43 -19.60
C PRO A 51 26.21 -16.95 -18.53
N ALA A 52 26.63 -17.88 -17.68
CA ALA A 52 27.63 -17.61 -16.67
C ALA A 52 28.97 -17.19 -17.32
N GLY A 53 29.50 -16.06 -16.87
CA GLY A 53 30.79 -15.51 -17.29
C GLY A 53 31.74 -15.36 -16.12
N LEU A 54 32.89 -14.76 -16.37
CA LEU A 54 33.87 -14.43 -15.36
C LEU A 54 33.33 -13.31 -14.43
N PRO A 55 33.76 -13.29 -13.16
CA PRO A 55 33.36 -12.20 -12.25
C PRO A 55 33.83 -10.85 -12.82
N PRO A 56 33.04 -9.76 -12.65
CA PRO A 56 33.31 -8.46 -13.27
C PRO A 56 34.44 -7.72 -12.54
N ILE A 57 35.58 -8.35 -12.42
CA ILE A 57 36.81 -7.77 -11.87
C ILE A 57 37.75 -7.52 -13.06
N PHE A 58 37.94 -6.23 -13.37
CA PHE A 58 38.75 -5.83 -14.52
C PHE A 58 40.16 -6.47 -14.50
N ARG A 59 40.56 -7.03 -15.63
CA ARG A 59 41.90 -7.55 -15.92
C ARG A 59 42.26 -7.18 -17.36
N ASP A 60 43.53 -6.78 -17.57
CA ASP A 60 44.02 -6.34 -18.90
C ASP A 60 44.13 -7.49 -19.94
N ASP A 61 44.16 -8.74 -19.45
CA ASP A 61 44.35 -9.96 -20.23
C ASP A 61 43.05 -10.66 -20.65
N ILE A 62 41.86 -10.11 -20.26
CA ILE A 62 40.56 -10.73 -20.48
C ILE A 62 39.70 -9.83 -21.36
N ALA A 63 39.07 -10.42 -22.38
CA ALA A 63 38.16 -9.70 -23.27
C ALA A 63 36.85 -9.32 -22.57
N ALA A 64 36.24 -8.21 -22.92
CA ALA A 64 35.04 -7.68 -22.26
C ALA A 64 33.83 -8.58 -22.37
N ASP A 65 33.74 -9.43 -23.37
CA ASP A 65 32.67 -10.38 -23.65
C ASP A 65 32.77 -11.68 -22.80
N GLU A 66 33.89 -11.88 -22.12
CA GLU A 66 34.08 -13.00 -21.20
C GLU A 66 33.54 -12.72 -19.79
N TYR A 67 33.29 -11.45 -19.46
CA TYR A 67 32.75 -11.07 -18.16
C TYR A 67 31.21 -11.24 -18.10
N LEU A 68 30.74 -11.66 -16.93
CA LEU A 68 29.31 -11.59 -16.64
C LEU A 68 28.85 -10.15 -16.51
N ASP A 69 27.68 -9.82 -17.06
CA ASP A 69 27.10 -8.49 -16.94
C ASP A 69 26.85 -8.16 -15.44
N PRO A 70 27.47 -7.07 -14.91
CA PRO A 70 27.31 -6.68 -13.52
C PRO A 70 25.94 -6.02 -13.23
N LEU A 71 25.23 -5.55 -14.25
CA LEU A 71 23.99 -4.80 -14.10
C LEU A 71 22.87 -5.64 -13.46
N PRO A 72 22.56 -6.86 -13.94
CA PRO A 72 21.54 -7.71 -13.32
C PRO A 72 21.88 -8.09 -11.87
N GLN A 73 23.17 -8.26 -11.55
CA GLN A 73 23.61 -8.55 -10.18
C GLN A 73 23.36 -7.36 -9.25
N ALA A 74 23.70 -6.14 -9.68
CA ALA A 74 23.44 -4.92 -8.92
C ALA A 74 21.95 -4.65 -8.74
N LEU A 75 21.15 -4.89 -9.79
CA LEU A 75 19.69 -4.76 -9.71
C LEU A 75 19.07 -5.78 -8.73
N THR A 76 19.52 -7.02 -8.77
CA THR A 76 19.07 -8.07 -7.86
C THR A 76 19.42 -7.73 -6.40
N LEU A 77 20.64 -7.26 -6.15
CA LEU A 77 21.06 -6.84 -4.81
C LEU A 77 20.18 -5.70 -4.29
N THR A 78 19.94 -4.69 -5.11
CA THR A 78 19.08 -3.56 -4.76
C THR A 78 17.66 -4.01 -4.47
N SER A 79 17.10 -4.89 -5.31
CA SER A 79 15.76 -5.46 -5.14
C SER A 79 15.65 -6.26 -3.84
N ILE A 80 16.66 -7.04 -3.46
CA ILE A 80 16.68 -7.79 -2.19
C ILE A 80 16.63 -6.82 -1.01
N VAL A 81 17.41 -5.74 -1.02
CA VAL A 81 17.42 -4.77 0.08
C VAL A 81 16.07 -4.07 0.21
N ILE A 82 15.46 -3.66 -0.90
CA ILE A 82 14.15 -3.01 -0.91
C ILE A 82 13.08 -3.99 -0.41
N SER A 83 13.06 -5.23 -0.90
CA SER A 83 12.07 -6.22 -0.49
C SER A 83 12.18 -6.57 0.98
N PHE A 84 13.39 -6.61 1.54
CA PHE A 84 13.63 -6.81 2.96
C PHE A 84 13.06 -5.64 3.79
N ALA A 85 13.30 -4.39 3.37
CA ALA A 85 12.77 -3.20 4.04
C ALA A 85 11.23 -3.18 4.01
N VAL A 86 10.61 -3.48 2.86
CA VAL A 86 9.16 -3.57 2.72
C VAL A 86 8.59 -4.68 3.59
N THR A 87 9.23 -5.86 3.62
CA THR A 87 8.81 -6.98 4.47
C THR A 87 8.83 -6.60 5.95
N ALA A 88 9.90 -5.93 6.42
CA ALA A 88 10.01 -5.45 7.79
C ALA A 88 8.92 -4.42 8.13
N PHE A 89 8.61 -3.53 7.18
CA PHE A 89 7.54 -2.55 7.34
C PHE A 89 6.16 -3.21 7.45
N ILE A 90 5.84 -4.16 6.56
CA ILE A 90 4.56 -4.89 6.61
C ILE A 90 4.46 -5.71 7.91
N LEU A 91 5.55 -6.33 8.35
CA LEU A 91 5.57 -7.06 9.61
C LEU A 91 5.27 -6.15 10.81
N ALA A 92 5.78 -4.93 10.81
CA ALA A 92 5.48 -3.93 11.83
C ALA A 92 3.99 -3.51 11.80
N LEU A 93 3.39 -3.39 10.60
CA LEU A 93 1.96 -3.13 10.45
C LEU A 93 1.10 -4.29 10.96
N ILE A 94 1.48 -5.54 10.63
CA ILE A 94 0.81 -6.75 11.11
C ILE A 94 0.84 -6.79 12.65
N TYR A 95 2.01 -6.55 13.24
CA TYR A 95 2.15 -6.50 14.68
C TYR A 95 1.26 -5.43 15.31
N ARG A 96 1.25 -4.22 14.74
CA ARG A 96 0.39 -3.12 15.20
C ARG A 96 -1.10 -3.47 15.08
N SER A 97 -1.52 -4.05 13.96
CA SER A 97 -2.90 -4.50 13.74
C SER A 97 -3.30 -5.56 14.77
N TRP A 98 -2.41 -6.53 15.02
CA TRP A 98 -2.68 -7.57 16.01
C TRP A 98 -2.77 -7.03 17.44
N VAL A 99 -1.94 -6.07 17.81
CA VAL A 99 -1.98 -5.44 19.15
C VAL A 99 -3.27 -4.63 19.35
N LEU A 100 -3.74 -3.92 18.33
CA LEU A 100 -4.90 -3.04 18.42
C LEU A 100 -6.22 -3.80 18.27
N ALA A 101 -6.34 -4.66 17.28
CA ALA A 101 -7.60 -5.31 16.91
C ALA A 101 -7.62 -6.82 17.20
N ARG A 102 -6.49 -7.43 17.54
CA ARG A 102 -6.30 -8.88 17.67
C ARG A 102 -6.73 -9.68 16.42
N ARG A 103 -6.59 -9.07 15.25
CA ARG A 103 -6.98 -9.64 13.96
C ARG A 103 -5.84 -9.46 12.96
N ASP A 104 -5.66 -10.48 12.13
CA ASP A 104 -4.70 -10.50 11.01
C ASP A 104 -5.44 -10.42 9.66
N GLU A 105 -6.60 -9.79 9.61
CA GLU A 105 -7.41 -9.68 8.42
C GLU A 105 -7.50 -8.23 7.98
N VAL A 106 -7.47 -8.02 6.65
CA VAL A 106 -7.81 -6.74 6.04
C VAL A 106 -9.28 -6.45 6.31
N GLN A 107 -9.55 -5.38 7.05
CA GLN A 107 -10.92 -4.98 7.35
C GLN A 107 -11.58 -4.47 6.07
N VAL A 108 -12.84 -4.84 5.91
CA VAL A 108 -13.68 -4.29 4.84
C VAL A 108 -14.20 -2.94 5.34
N ASP A 109 -13.92 -1.90 4.60
CA ASP A 109 -14.49 -0.59 4.86
C ASP A 109 -15.95 -0.57 4.39
N ILE A 110 -16.85 -0.19 5.29
CA ILE A 110 -18.29 -0.12 4.98
C ILE A 110 -18.56 1.02 4.00
N GLU A 111 -17.76 2.09 4.06
CA GLU A 111 -17.87 3.23 3.16
C GLU A 111 -17.49 2.83 1.72
N ASP A 112 -16.44 2.01 1.55
CA ASP A 112 -16.08 1.45 0.23
C ASP A 112 -17.21 0.61 -0.38
N ILE A 113 -17.94 -0.15 0.45
CA ILE A 113 -19.09 -0.93 -0.03
C ILE A 113 -20.22 0.00 -0.47
N GLN A 114 -20.50 1.06 0.28
CA GLN A 114 -21.54 2.03 -0.07
C GLN A 114 -21.24 2.74 -1.40
N VAL A 115 -19.97 3.13 -1.60
CA VAL A 115 -19.53 3.70 -2.87
C VAL A 115 -19.65 2.71 -4.02
N ALA A 116 -19.29 1.44 -3.80
CA ALA A 116 -19.40 0.40 -4.83
C ALA A 116 -20.85 0.03 -5.18
N GLU A 117 -21.79 0.21 -4.26
CA GLU A 117 -23.23 -0.05 -4.45
C GLU A 117 -23.98 1.12 -5.04
N GLN A 118 -23.38 2.30 -5.14
CA GLN A 118 -24.00 3.46 -5.79
C GLN A 118 -24.23 3.18 -7.27
N PRO A 119 -25.49 3.26 -7.75
CA PRO A 119 -25.83 2.90 -9.14
C PRO A 119 -25.29 3.87 -10.19
N THR A 120 -24.89 5.06 -9.78
CA THR A 120 -24.35 6.09 -10.68
C THR A 120 -23.41 6.99 -9.86
N TYR A 121 -22.18 7.13 -10.32
CA TYR A 121 -21.28 8.17 -9.82
C TYR A 121 -21.75 9.50 -10.40
N ASP A 122 -22.35 10.35 -9.58
CA ASP A 122 -22.71 11.70 -9.96
C ASP A 122 -21.65 12.68 -9.46
N ALA A 123 -20.78 13.07 -10.40
CA ALA A 123 -19.69 14.01 -10.10
C ALA A 123 -20.22 15.42 -9.78
N GLU A 124 -21.47 15.73 -10.16
CA GLU A 124 -22.08 17.05 -9.88
C GLU A 124 -22.58 17.13 -8.43
N ASP A 125 -23.04 16.02 -7.85
CA ASP A 125 -23.51 15.98 -6.46
C ASP A 125 -22.31 16.14 -5.48
N ASP A 126 -21.19 15.50 -5.78
CA ASP A 126 -19.95 15.67 -4.99
C ASP A 126 -19.37 17.11 -5.13
N ALA A 127 -19.55 17.75 -6.28
CA ALA A 127 -19.10 19.13 -6.50
C ALA A 127 -19.93 20.15 -5.67
N LEU A 128 -21.23 19.90 -5.50
CA LEU A 128 -22.10 20.76 -4.68
C LEU A 128 -21.74 20.68 -3.19
N ILE A 129 -21.40 19.48 -2.70
CA ILE A 129 -20.94 19.28 -1.32
C ILE A 129 -19.58 19.95 -1.10
N ALA A 130 -18.69 19.90 -2.10
CA ALA A 130 -17.38 20.55 -2.03
C ALA A 130 -17.47 22.08 -2.03
N ASP A 131 -18.45 22.65 -2.73
CA ASP A 131 -18.71 24.11 -2.73
C ASP A 131 -19.32 24.57 -1.39
N GLU A 132 -20.20 23.77 -0.78
CA GLU A 132 -20.77 24.07 0.54
C GLU A 132 -19.75 23.85 1.68
N ALA A 133 -18.80 22.93 1.50
CA ALA A 133 -17.73 22.63 2.45
C ALA A 133 -16.42 23.36 2.15
N SER A 134 -16.39 24.30 1.21
CA SER A 134 -15.17 25.03 0.91
C SER A 134 -14.80 25.92 2.11
N GLU A 135 -13.61 25.70 2.66
CA GLU A 135 -12.99 26.49 3.74
C GLU A 135 -12.80 27.98 3.37
N PHE A 136 -13.09 28.34 2.15
CA PHE A 136 -13.08 29.71 1.62
C PHE A 136 -14.48 30.32 1.56
N LEU A 137 -15.29 30.07 2.59
CA LEU A 137 -16.40 30.98 2.86
C LEU A 137 -15.77 32.33 3.19
N GLU A 138 -15.92 33.26 2.26
CA GLU A 138 -15.53 34.66 2.45
C GLU A 138 -15.97 35.11 3.84
N ASP A 139 -15.05 35.80 4.55
CA ASP A 139 -15.27 36.44 5.85
C ASP A 139 -16.63 37.12 5.91
N HIS A 140 -17.66 36.37 6.28
CA HIS A 140 -18.88 36.98 6.75
C HIS A 140 -18.65 37.37 8.21
N GLU A 141 -18.45 38.66 8.43
CA GLU A 141 -18.26 39.32 9.72
C GLU A 141 -19.49 39.18 10.68
N ASP A 142 -20.37 38.21 10.46
CA ASP A 142 -21.51 37.98 11.35
C ASP A 142 -21.27 36.77 12.26
N PRO A 143 -20.91 36.99 13.54
CA PRO A 143 -20.65 35.91 14.49
C PRO A 143 -21.89 35.09 14.87
N ASN A 144 -23.10 35.47 14.41
CA ASN A 144 -24.34 34.77 14.74
C ASN A 144 -24.72 33.67 13.75
N ILE A 145 -24.06 33.54 12.60
CA ILE A 145 -24.34 32.50 11.60
C ILE A 145 -24.11 31.10 12.17
N TYR A 146 -23.09 30.92 13.04
CA TYR A 146 -22.82 29.62 13.65
C TYR A 146 -23.93 29.10 14.57
N TYR A 147 -24.75 29.95 15.12
CA TYR A 147 -25.85 29.55 16.02
C TYR A 147 -27.12 29.17 15.26
N GLU A 148 -27.29 29.65 14.03
CA GLU A 148 -28.47 29.37 13.25
C GLU A 148 -28.43 27.96 12.62
N TYR A 149 -27.23 27.48 12.18
CA TYR A 149 -27.07 26.14 11.64
C TYR A 149 -27.19 25.02 12.69
N THR A 150 -26.86 25.31 13.96
CA THR A 150 -26.94 24.29 15.01
C THR A 150 -28.34 24.08 15.55
N THR A 151 -29.24 25.05 15.40
CA THR A 151 -30.61 24.94 15.89
C THR A 151 -31.56 24.25 14.91
N GLU A 152 -31.30 24.30 13.59
CA GLU A 152 -32.15 23.65 12.59
C GLU A 152 -31.88 22.13 12.48
N THR A 153 -30.67 21.64 12.77
CA THR A 153 -30.29 20.24 12.58
C THR A 153 -30.38 19.37 13.83
N ASN A 154 -30.57 19.95 15.03
CA ASN A 154 -30.65 19.16 16.25
C ASN A 154 -31.74 19.65 17.24
N PRO A 155 -32.95 19.08 17.19
CA PRO A 155 -34.04 19.47 18.07
C PRO A 155 -33.82 19.14 19.56
N ASN A 156 -32.69 18.54 19.93
CA ASN A 156 -32.36 18.17 21.31
C ASN A 156 -31.37 19.14 22.02
N VAL A 157 -31.00 20.26 21.41
CA VAL A 157 -30.04 21.21 22.01
C VAL A 157 -30.74 22.25 22.93
N ASP A 158 -32.08 22.30 22.91
CA ASP A 158 -32.88 23.32 23.66
C ASP A 158 -32.97 23.09 25.18
N SER A 159 -32.18 22.17 25.79
CA SER A 159 -32.28 21.91 27.22
C SER A 159 -31.01 22.18 28.05
N ALA A 160 -30.01 22.86 27.49
CA ALA A 160 -28.83 23.26 28.25
C ALA A 160 -28.90 24.78 28.56
N GLU A 161 -29.76 25.16 29.51
CA GLU A 161 -29.60 26.47 30.15
C GLU A 161 -28.20 26.51 30.83
N PRO A 162 -27.41 27.57 30.64
CA PRO A 162 -26.14 27.74 31.33
C PRO A 162 -26.43 27.92 32.83
N LYS A 163 -25.99 26.95 33.64
CA LYS A 163 -26.01 27.09 35.09
C LYS A 163 -25.10 28.25 35.48
N GLU A 164 -25.76 29.32 35.99
CA GLU A 164 -25.14 30.44 36.61
C GLU A 164 -24.37 29.98 37.88
N GLY A 165 -23.04 29.79 37.79
CA GLY A 165 -22.30 29.34 38.95
C GLY A 165 -20.80 29.12 38.81
N ASP A 166 -20.22 29.03 37.62
CA ASP A 166 -18.78 28.82 37.49
C ASP A 166 -18.04 30.07 36.99
N ARG A 167 -17.94 31.08 37.90
CA ARG A 167 -16.89 32.09 37.87
C ARG A 167 -15.84 31.67 38.89
N TRP A 168 -14.74 31.11 38.41
CA TRP A 168 -13.40 31.19 39.04
C TRP A 168 -12.33 31.25 37.97
#